data_191210bb69707a306044ab715a8ec217
#
_entry.id   191210bb69707a306044ab715a8ec217
#
_cell.length_a   1.000
_cell.length_b   1.000
_cell.length_c   1.000
_cell.angle_alpha   90.00
_cell.angle_beta   90.00
_cell.angle_gamma   90.00
#
_symmetry.space_group_name_H-M   'P 1'
#
loop_
_entity.id
_entity.type
_entity.pdbx_description
1 polymer ?
#
loop_
_entity_poly.entity_id
_entity_poly.type
_entity_poly.pdbx_seq_one_letter_code
_entity_poly.pdbx_strand_id
1 'polypeptide(L)'
;MKVFVGYDTREDMAYQVCKHSIERHSPTAQVIPLKQNDLKRQGWYSRSPDKLASTEFTFTRFLVPELANFNGWAVFMDCDMLLRTDIAELFAQADDTKALMCVQHDYAPKEGTKMD
;
A
#
# COMPACT_ATOMS: atom_id res chain seq x y z
N MET A 1 9.31 -2.70 11.02
CA MET A 1 8.13 -1.99 10.46
C MET A 1 7.92 -2.44 9.03
N LYS A 2 6.78 -3.04 8.76
CA LYS A 2 6.42 -3.51 7.40
C LYS A 2 5.60 -2.45 6.68
N VAL A 3 6.07 -2.02 5.52
CA VAL A 3 5.41 -1.04 4.66
C VAL A 3 5.10 -1.71 3.34
N PHE A 4 3.84 -1.99 3.11
CA PHE A 4 3.35 -2.55 1.85
C PHE A 4 3.01 -1.41 0.90
N VAL A 5 3.56 -1.46 -0.30
CA VAL A 5 3.35 -0.43 -1.32
C VAL A 5 2.60 -1.03 -2.49
N GLY A 6 1.51 -0.38 -2.89
CA GLY A 6 0.79 -0.76 -4.09
C GLY A 6 1.69 -0.70 -5.30
N TYR A 7 1.64 -1.73 -6.14
CA TYR A 7 2.48 -1.82 -7.33
C TYR A 7 1.62 -2.01 -8.57
N ASP A 8 1.89 -1.20 -9.58
CA ASP A 8 1.32 -1.31 -10.91
C ASP A 8 2.46 -1.28 -11.93
N THR A 9 2.45 -2.22 -12.88
CA THR A 9 3.52 -2.32 -13.89
C THR A 9 3.67 -1.06 -14.73
N ARG A 10 2.60 -0.26 -14.84
CA ARG A 10 2.61 1.03 -15.54
C ARG A 10 3.24 2.16 -14.72
N GLU A 11 3.46 1.94 -13.43
CA GLU A 11 3.89 2.96 -12.45
C GLU A 11 5.16 2.55 -11.71
N ASP A 12 6.01 1.72 -12.33
CA ASP A 12 7.25 1.26 -11.69
C ASP A 12 8.14 2.42 -11.24
N MET A 13 8.24 3.48 -12.03
CA MET A 13 9.06 4.65 -11.68
C MET A 13 8.55 5.30 -10.39
N ALA A 14 7.24 5.48 -10.26
CA ALA A 14 6.64 6.02 -9.04
C ALA A 14 6.96 5.14 -7.83
N TYR A 15 6.84 3.81 -8.00
CA TYR A 15 7.21 2.87 -6.95
C TYR A 15 8.69 3.02 -6.53
N GLN A 16 9.61 3.12 -7.48
CA GLN A 16 11.04 3.27 -7.17
C GLN A 16 11.31 4.54 -6.37
N VAL A 17 10.68 5.64 -6.71
CA VAL A 17 10.80 6.91 -5.98
C VAL A 17 10.20 6.77 -4.58
N CYS A 18 9.03 6.17 -4.45
CA CYS A 18 8.39 5.91 -3.16
C CYS A 18 9.29 5.08 -2.26
N LYS A 19 9.76 3.93 -2.76
CA LYS A 19 10.68 3.03 -2.05
C LYS A 19 11.93 3.77 -1.59
N HIS A 20 12.57 4.51 -2.47
CA HIS A 20 13.77 5.29 -2.14
C HIS A 20 13.50 6.27 -1.01
N SER A 21 12.36 6.98 -1.05
CA SER A 21 12.01 7.94 0.01
C SER A 21 11.81 7.26 1.36
N ILE A 22 11.19 6.08 1.36
CA ILE A 22 11.01 5.29 2.59
C ILE A 22 12.37 4.87 3.16
N GLU A 23 13.21 4.26 2.34
CA GLU A 23 14.52 3.75 2.76
C GLU A 23 15.44 4.87 3.23
N ARG A 24 15.38 6.05 2.60
CA ARG A 24 16.18 7.20 2.98
C ARG A 24 15.82 7.73 4.38
N HIS A 25 14.54 7.80 4.70
CA HIS A 25 14.07 8.36 5.97
C HIS A 25 13.89 7.31 7.06
N SER A 26 13.74 6.06 6.67
CA SER A 26 13.37 4.95 7.57
C SER A 26 14.22 3.72 7.25
N PRO A 27 15.52 3.73 7.55
CA PRO A 27 16.42 2.64 7.14
C PRO A 27 16.07 1.28 7.76
N THR A 28 15.26 1.25 8.82
CA THR A 28 14.80 0.01 9.46
C THR A 28 13.47 -0.50 8.93
N ALA A 29 12.81 0.25 8.04
CA ALA A 29 11.56 -0.16 7.44
C ALA A 29 11.79 -1.23 6.37
N GLN A 30 10.92 -2.23 6.35
CA GLN A 30 10.87 -3.23 5.30
C GLN A 30 9.82 -2.80 4.27
N VAL A 31 10.27 -2.51 3.05
CA VAL A 31 9.39 -2.11 1.94
C VAL A 31 9.02 -3.34 1.13
N ILE A 32 7.74 -3.62 1.01
CA ILE A 32 7.21 -4.80 0.34
C ILE A 32 6.26 -4.37 -0.78
N PRO A 33 6.64 -4.50 -2.05
CA PRO A 33 5.74 -4.19 -3.15
C PRO A 33 4.66 -5.27 -3.29
N LEU A 34 3.42 -4.86 -3.49
CA LEU A 34 2.32 -5.76 -3.78
C LEU A 34 2.22 -6.00 -5.30
N LYS A 35 3.11 -6.83 -5.81
CA LYS A 35 3.15 -7.18 -7.24
C LYS A 35 2.12 -8.27 -7.53
N GLN A 36 1.07 -7.93 -8.27
CA GLN A 36 -0.05 -8.82 -8.54
C GLN A 36 0.42 -10.15 -9.15
N ASN A 37 1.35 -10.12 -10.12
CA ASN A 37 1.84 -11.33 -10.76
C ASN A 37 2.61 -12.25 -9.79
N ASP A 38 3.38 -11.68 -8.88
CA ASP A 38 4.08 -12.46 -7.85
C ASP A 38 3.09 -13.10 -6.89
N LEU A 39 2.08 -12.35 -6.47
CA LEU A 39 1.03 -12.83 -5.58
C LEU A 39 0.21 -13.95 -6.23
N LYS A 40 -0.05 -13.87 -7.53
CA LYS A 40 -0.70 -14.94 -8.29
C LYS A 40 0.15 -16.22 -8.31
N ARG A 41 1.44 -16.11 -8.58
CA ARG A 41 2.35 -17.27 -8.60
C ARG A 41 2.48 -17.92 -7.23
N GLN A 42 2.41 -17.14 -6.15
CA GLN A 42 2.49 -17.63 -4.78
C GLN A 42 1.15 -18.17 -4.25
N GLY A 43 0.09 -18.06 -5.02
CA GLY A 43 -1.25 -18.53 -4.63
C GLY A 43 -2.03 -17.57 -3.72
N TRP A 44 -1.53 -16.36 -3.48
CA TRP A 44 -2.20 -15.37 -2.65
C TRP A 44 -3.34 -14.63 -3.35
N TYR A 45 -3.29 -14.56 -4.67
CA TYR A 45 -4.23 -13.79 -5.48
C TYR A 45 -4.71 -14.61 -6.67
N SER A 46 -6.04 -14.75 -6.80
CA SER A 46 -6.66 -15.56 -7.87
C SER A 46 -7.82 -14.86 -8.58
N ARG A 47 -8.04 -13.55 -8.28
CA ARG A 47 -9.12 -12.80 -8.90
C ARG A 47 -8.95 -12.68 -10.40
N SER A 48 -10.06 -12.82 -11.14
CA SER A 48 -10.08 -12.49 -12.57
C SER A 48 -9.86 -11.00 -12.80
N PRO A 49 -9.28 -10.60 -13.94
CA PRO A 49 -9.13 -9.20 -14.28
C PRO A 49 -10.47 -8.46 -14.23
N ASP A 50 -10.47 -7.27 -13.65
CA ASP A 50 -11.64 -6.40 -13.54
C ASP A 50 -11.37 -5.10 -14.30
N LYS A 51 -12.18 -4.84 -15.32
CA LYS A 51 -12.05 -3.65 -16.16
C LYS A 51 -12.28 -2.34 -15.40
N LEU A 52 -12.99 -2.39 -14.27
CA LEU A 52 -13.27 -1.23 -13.44
C LEU A 52 -12.17 -0.98 -12.40
N ALA A 53 -11.23 -1.89 -12.25
CA ALA A 53 -10.09 -1.69 -11.38
C ALA A 53 -9.14 -0.64 -11.98
N SER A 54 -8.95 0.46 -11.26
CA SER A 54 -8.10 1.57 -11.72
C SER A 54 -6.62 1.25 -11.69
N THR A 55 -6.20 0.29 -10.83
CA THR A 55 -4.80 -0.12 -10.67
C THR A 55 -4.71 -1.62 -10.44
N GLU A 56 -3.50 -2.18 -10.64
CA GLU A 56 -3.22 -3.59 -10.32
C GLU A 56 -3.25 -3.85 -8.81
N PHE A 57 -3.21 -2.83 -7.98
CA PHE A 57 -3.30 -2.97 -6.51
C PHE A 57 -4.67 -2.57 -5.94
N THR A 58 -5.68 -2.39 -6.78
CA THR A 58 -7.05 -2.11 -6.32
C THR A 58 -7.55 -3.15 -5.32
N PHE A 59 -7.26 -4.43 -5.55
CA PHE A 59 -7.69 -5.53 -4.68
C PHE A 59 -6.56 -6.13 -3.86
N THR A 60 -5.32 -6.12 -4.33
CA THR A 60 -4.19 -6.73 -3.61
C THR A 60 -3.93 -6.07 -2.27
N ARG A 61 -4.32 -4.80 -2.10
CA ARG A 61 -4.21 -4.10 -0.82
C ARG A 61 -4.91 -4.82 0.33
N PHE A 62 -5.97 -5.55 0.04
CA PHE A 62 -6.74 -6.27 1.07
C PHE A 62 -6.03 -7.53 1.56
N LEU A 63 -4.93 -7.93 0.94
CA LEU A 63 -4.09 -9.03 1.41
C LEU A 63 -3.11 -8.62 2.53
N VAL A 64 -2.96 -7.35 2.80
CA VAL A 64 -1.96 -6.84 3.76
C VAL A 64 -2.08 -7.47 5.13
N PRO A 65 -3.27 -7.60 5.74
CA PRO A 65 -3.36 -8.25 7.05
C PRO A 65 -2.82 -9.69 7.04
N GLU A 66 -3.16 -10.46 6.01
CA GLU A 66 -2.72 -11.84 5.88
C GLU A 66 -1.22 -11.94 5.59
N LEU A 67 -0.71 -11.09 4.69
CA LEU A 67 0.72 -11.02 4.38
C LEU A 67 1.56 -10.56 5.58
N ALA A 68 0.98 -9.79 6.48
CA ALA A 68 1.58 -9.40 7.75
C ALA A 68 1.36 -10.47 8.84
N ASN A 69 0.78 -11.60 8.48
CA ASN A 69 0.49 -12.72 9.39
C ASN A 69 -0.39 -12.33 10.58
N PHE A 70 -1.27 -11.34 10.39
CA PHE A 70 -2.16 -10.80 11.43
C PHE A 70 -1.42 -10.42 12.71
N ASN A 71 -0.17 -9.98 12.60
CA ASN A 71 0.70 -9.69 13.72
C ASN A 71 1.18 -8.23 13.69
N GLY A 72 0.80 -7.49 14.74
CA GLY A 72 1.20 -6.09 14.89
C GLY A 72 0.57 -5.17 13.85
N TRP A 73 1.17 -4.01 13.69
CA TRP A 73 0.74 -3.00 12.72
C TRP A 73 1.59 -3.07 11.46
N ALA A 74 0.95 -2.86 10.33
CA ALA A 74 1.60 -2.69 9.04
C ALA A 74 0.97 -1.48 8.34
N VAL A 75 1.73 -0.83 7.47
CA VAL A 75 1.24 0.28 6.66
C VAL A 75 1.02 -0.21 5.24
N PHE A 76 -0.09 0.19 4.63
CA PHE A 76 -0.27 0.16 3.18
C PHE A 76 -0.29 1.59 2.66
N MET A 77 0.38 1.82 1.54
CA MET A 77 0.32 3.09 0.82
C MET A 77 0.34 2.87 -0.70
N ASP A 78 -0.26 3.79 -1.42
CA ASP A 78 -0.16 3.83 -2.88
C ASP A 78 1.27 4.21 -3.28
N CYS A 79 1.68 3.85 -4.49
CA CYS A 79 3.07 4.07 -4.95
C CYS A 79 3.40 5.52 -5.32
N ASP A 80 2.40 6.38 -5.45
CA ASP A 80 2.58 7.81 -5.77
C ASP A 80 2.79 8.68 -4.53
N MET A 81 3.35 8.10 -3.49
CA MET A 81 3.63 8.75 -2.21
C MET A 81 5.12 8.98 -2.02
N LEU A 82 5.46 10.11 -1.41
CA LEU A 82 6.83 10.48 -1.08
C LEU A 82 6.93 10.76 0.41
N LEU A 83 7.80 10.03 1.12
CA LEU A 83 8.05 10.31 2.52
C LEU A 83 8.97 11.52 2.67
N ARG A 84 8.67 12.34 3.67
CA ARG A 84 9.47 13.50 4.04
C ARG A 84 10.08 13.38 5.43
N THR A 85 9.75 12.30 6.14
CA THR A 85 10.23 12.01 7.49
C THR A 85 10.22 10.51 7.74
N ASP A 86 10.69 10.06 8.88
CA ASP A 86 10.70 8.65 9.25
C ASP A 86 9.26 8.11 9.41
N ILE A 87 8.97 7.00 8.75
CA ILE A 87 7.66 6.34 8.85
C ILE A 87 7.34 5.84 10.26
N ALA A 88 8.35 5.75 11.12
CA ALA A 88 8.15 5.44 12.53
C ALA A 88 7.19 6.43 13.20
N GLU A 89 7.14 7.67 12.74
CA GLU A 89 6.18 8.67 13.25
C GLU A 89 4.73 8.25 12.98
N LEU A 90 4.48 7.61 11.83
CA LEU A 90 3.15 7.09 11.52
C LEU A 90 2.84 5.85 12.38
N PHE A 91 3.79 4.92 12.51
CA PHE A 91 3.60 3.76 13.37
C PHE A 91 3.38 4.13 14.83
N ALA A 92 3.95 5.24 15.29
CA ALA A 92 3.73 5.75 16.65
C ALA A 92 2.29 6.19 16.91
N GLN A 93 1.49 6.45 15.85
CA GLN A 93 0.07 6.78 15.98
C GLN A 93 -0.81 5.53 16.12
N ALA A 94 -0.26 4.33 16.01
CA ALA A 94 -1.04 3.10 16.07
C ALA A 94 -1.76 2.97 17.42
N ASP A 95 -3.03 2.63 17.34
CA ASP A 95 -3.92 2.45 18.50
C ASP A 95 -4.45 1.02 18.47
N ASP A 96 -4.01 0.20 19.42
CA ASP A 96 -4.36 -1.23 19.47
C ASP A 96 -5.84 -1.49 19.76
N THR A 97 -6.62 -0.46 20.08
CA THR A 97 -8.08 -0.57 20.17
C THR A 97 -8.77 -0.50 18.80
N LYS A 98 -8.01 -0.22 17.73
CA LYS A 98 -8.52 -0.08 16.37
C LYS A 98 -8.02 -1.23 15.50
N ALA A 99 -8.91 -1.76 14.66
CA ALA A 99 -8.55 -2.76 13.65
C ALA A 99 -7.89 -2.14 12.41
N LEU A 100 -8.26 -0.90 12.10
CA LEU A 100 -7.78 -0.16 10.93
C LEU A 100 -7.75 1.32 11.27
N MET A 101 -6.71 1.99 10.79
CA MET A 101 -6.61 3.45 10.83
C MET A 101 -6.25 3.96 9.45
N CYS A 102 -6.83 5.06 9.04
CA CYS A 102 -6.54 5.67 7.74
C CYS A 102 -6.54 7.19 7.85
N VAL A 103 -5.88 7.83 6.90
CA VAL A 103 -5.91 9.29 6.79
C VAL A 103 -7.31 9.73 6.40
N GLN A 104 -7.88 10.64 7.18
CA GLN A 104 -9.17 11.23 6.90
C GLN A 104 -8.98 12.50 6.06
N HIS A 105 -9.68 12.57 4.94
CA HIS A 105 -9.71 13.76 4.09
C HIS A 105 -11.03 14.50 4.30
N ASP A 106 -10.95 15.81 4.48
CA ASP A 106 -12.12 16.70 4.47
C ASP A 106 -12.51 16.98 3.01
N TYR A 107 -13.20 16.01 2.42
CA TYR A 107 -13.44 16.00 0.99
C TYR A 107 -14.71 15.20 0.68
N ALA A 108 -15.57 15.77 -0.14
CA ALA A 108 -16.76 15.09 -0.68
C ALA A 108 -16.49 14.71 -2.15
N PRO A 109 -16.34 13.43 -2.49
CA PRO A 109 -16.09 13.02 -3.86
C PRO A 109 -17.30 13.35 -4.74
N LYS A 110 -17.04 13.83 -5.97
CA LYS A 110 -18.07 13.97 -6.99
C LYS A 110 -18.33 12.62 -7.63
N GLU A 111 -19.57 12.40 -8.06
CA GLU A 111 -19.90 11.22 -8.86
C GLU A 111 -19.12 11.26 -10.18
N GLY A 112 -18.67 10.10 -10.63
CA GLY A 112 -17.95 9.95 -11.86
C GLY A 112 -17.03 8.73 -11.87
N THR A 113 -16.46 8.47 -13.04
CA THR A 113 -15.47 7.40 -13.20
C THR A 113 -14.13 7.88 -12.67
N LYS A 114 -13.54 7.09 -11.79
CA LYS A 114 -12.21 7.36 -11.28
C LYS A 114 -11.17 6.91 -12.30
N MET A 115 -10.16 7.72 -12.55
CA MET A 115 -9.03 7.37 -13.42
C MET A 115 -9.44 7.13 -14.87
N ASP A 116 -10.10 8.09 -15.43
CA ASP A 116 -10.48 8.10 -16.86
C ASP A 116 -9.27 8.02 -17.79
#